data_ff6c0b59f8a3559d96468461f4f819f8
#
_entry.id   ff6c0b59f8a3559d96468461f4f819f8
#
_cell.length_a   1.000
_cell.length_b   1.000
_cell.length_c   1.000
_cell.angle_alpha   90.00
_cell.angle_beta   90.00
_cell.angle_gamma   90.00
#
_symmetry.space_group_name_H-M   'P 1'
#
loop_
_entity.id
_entity.type
_entity.pdbx_description
1 polymer ?
#
loop_
_entity_poly.entity_id
_entity_poly.type
_entity_poly.pdbx_seq_one_letter_code
_entity_poly.pdbx_strand_id
1 'polypeptide(L)'
;MWAYEKKLQYPVKIKNPNPTYAKIIMSQLGGPDGEMGAATRYLNQRYTMPYGEIIGILTDVGTEELAHQEMIASIVYQLTRNLSMDEIVKSGFDTYFVDHTAGIYPVSAAGVPFTASYLGVKGDLFADLNELSLIHI
;
A
#
# COMPACT_ATOMS: atom_id res chain seq x y z
N MET A 1 6.22 17.04 15.26
CA MET A 1 5.36 16.08 16.00
C MET A 1 4.51 15.32 14.99
N TRP A 2 4.52 14.00 15.02
CA TRP A 2 3.67 13.21 14.14
C TRP A 2 2.21 13.31 14.62
N ALA A 3 1.26 13.51 13.71
CA ALA A 3 -0.15 13.60 14.03
C ALA A 3 -0.94 12.58 13.20
N TYR A 4 -1.93 11.93 13.82
CA TYR A 4 -2.83 10.97 13.19
C TYR A 4 -4.27 11.31 13.55
N GLU A 5 -5.10 11.51 12.54
CA GLU A 5 -6.54 11.64 12.69
C GLU A 5 -7.21 10.27 12.53
N LYS A 6 -8.14 9.91 13.43
CA LYS A 6 -8.86 8.62 13.40
C LYS A 6 -9.96 8.60 12.33
N LYS A 7 -9.62 8.99 11.11
CA LYS A 7 -10.50 8.96 9.94
C LYS A 7 -9.65 8.79 8.68
N LEU A 8 -10.20 8.17 7.67
CA LEU A 8 -9.56 8.08 6.36
C LEU A 8 -9.49 9.48 5.71
N GLN A 9 -8.45 9.74 4.93
CA GLN A 9 -8.32 10.98 4.15
C GLN A 9 -9.53 11.19 3.23
N TYR A 10 -9.96 10.12 2.55
CA TYR A 10 -11.22 10.09 1.83
C TYR A 10 -12.08 8.92 2.32
N PRO A 11 -13.41 9.09 2.44
CA PRO A 11 -14.28 8.03 2.93
C PRO A 11 -14.34 6.85 1.96
N VAL A 12 -14.16 5.65 2.50
CA VAL A 12 -14.36 4.39 1.76
C VAL A 12 -15.67 3.76 2.24
N LYS A 13 -16.65 3.60 1.35
CA LYS A 13 -17.98 3.05 1.65
C LYS A 13 -18.39 2.06 0.59
N ILE A 14 -17.99 0.80 0.74
CA ILE A 14 -18.34 -0.28 -0.18
C ILE A 14 -19.57 -1.01 0.37
N LYS A 15 -20.64 -1.00 -0.42
CA LYS A 15 -21.93 -1.60 -0.03
C LYS A 15 -21.89 -3.12 -0.17
N ASN A 16 -21.41 -3.61 -1.28
CA ASN A 16 -21.43 -5.03 -1.63
C ASN A 16 -20.00 -5.58 -1.64
N PRO A 17 -19.68 -6.56 -0.80
CA PRO A 17 -18.40 -7.28 -0.88
C PRO A 17 -18.16 -7.90 -2.25
N ASN A 18 -16.90 -7.90 -2.67
CA ASN A 18 -16.49 -8.52 -3.94
C ASN A 18 -15.03 -8.98 -3.84
N PRO A 19 -14.76 -10.24 -3.49
CA PRO A 19 -13.40 -10.72 -3.31
C PRO A 19 -12.58 -10.75 -4.60
N THR A 20 -13.24 -10.80 -5.77
CA THR A 20 -12.53 -10.71 -7.04
C THR A 20 -11.90 -9.32 -7.24
N TYR A 21 -12.61 -8.26 -6.88
CA TYR A 21 -12.03 -6.92 -6.92
C TYR A 21 -10.96 -6.74 -5.83
N ALA A 22 -11.16 -7.33 -4.66
CA ALA A 22 -10.14 -7.29 -3.62
C ALA A 22 -8.81 -7.89 -4.11
N LYS A 23 -8.82 -8.99 -4.87
CA LYS A 23 -7.62 -9.57 -5.47
C LYS A 23 -6.85 -8.61 -6.37
N ILE A 24 -7.57 -7.82 -7.16
CA ILE A 24 -6.95 -6.83 -8.04
C ILE A 24 -6.27 -5.73 -7.20
N ILE A 25 -6.94 -5.27 -6.15
CA ILE A 25 -6.46 -4.20 -5.28
C ILE A 25 -5.28 -4.64 -4.40
N MET A 26 -5.07 -5.95 -4.18
CA MET A 26 -3.95 -6.44 -3.35
C MET A 26 -2.58 -5.92 -3.80
N SER A 27 -2.36 -5.71 -5.10
CA SER A 27 -1.10 -5.15 -5.59
C SER A 27 -0.86 -3.72 -5.09
N GLN A 28 -1.92 -2.95 -4.88
CA GLN A 28 -1.84 -1.60 -4.31
C GLN A 28 -1.55 -1.63 -2.79
N LEU A 29 -1.87 -2.73 -2.11
CA LEU A 29 -1.58 -2.88 -0.68
C LEU A 29 -0.15 -3.34 -0.44
N GLY A 30 0.26 -4.46 -1.03
CA GLY A 30 1.53 -5.12 -0.71
C GLY A 30 2.43 -5.39 -1.92
N GLY A 31 2.09 -4.90 -3.11
CA GLY A 31 2.95 -5.00 -4.28
C GLY A 31 4.18 -4.07 -4.20
N PRO A 32 5.17 -4.26 -5.10
CA PRO A 32 6.40 -3.47 -5.09
C PRO A 32 6.18 -1.97 -5.29
N ASP A 33 5.16 -1.60 -6.05
CA ASP A 33 4.77 -0.23 -6.34
C ASP A 33 3.43 0.15 -5.68
N GLY A 34 3.04 -0.61 -4.65
CA GLY A 34 1.88 -0.30 -3.83
C GLY A 34 2.19 0.76 -2.76
N GLU A 35 1.16 1.22 -2.07
CA GLU A 35 1.24 2.36 -1.14
C GLU A 35 2.22 2.13 0.02
N MET A 36 2.31 0.89 0.52
CA MET A 36 3.29 0.52 1.56
C MET A 36 4.73 0.71 1.05
N GLY A 37 5.00 0.24 -0.16
CA GLY A 37 6.29 0.39 -0.81
C GLY A 37 6.61 1.86 -1.10
N ALA A 38 5.65 2.61 -1.62
CA ALA A 38 5.78 4.03 -1.94
C ALA A 38 6.12 4.86 -0.69
N ALA A 39 5.30 4.75 0.37
CA ALA A 39 5.54 5.46 1.62
C ALA A 39 6.93 5.17 2.20
N THR A 40 7.29 3.90 2.32
CA THR A 40 8.58 3.50 2.90
C THR A 40 9.75 3.96 2.04
N ARG A 41 9.63 3.90 0.72
CA ARG A 41 10.65 4.35 -0.24
C ARG A 41 10.92 5.85 -0.10
N TYR A 42 9.91 6.69 -0.23
CA TYR A 42 10.06 8.15 -0.22
C TYR A 42 10.53 8.68 1.13
N LEU A 43 10.00 8.16 2.22
CA LEU A 43 10.42 8.54 3.57
C LEU A 43 11.86 8.13 3.90
N ASN A 44 12.44 7.17 3.18
CA ASN A 44 13.85 6.81 3.31
C ASN A 44 14.75 7.56 2.30
N GLN A 45 14.29 7.77 1.08
CA GLN A 45 15.04 8.52 0.06
C GLN A 45 15.35 9.96 0.51
N ARG A 46 14.44 10.59 1.24
CA ARG A 46 14.60 12.00 1.68
C ARG A 46 15.89 12.28 2.45
N TYR A 47 16.44 11.30 3.18
CA TYR A 47 17.63 11.50 4.02
C TYR A 47 18.93 11.68 3.23
N THR A 48 18.95 11.34 1.97
CA THR A 48 20.11 11.48 1.10
C THR A 48 19.98 12.56 0.04
N MET A 49 18.86 13.31 0.07
CA MET A 49 18.63 14.40 -0.88
C MET A 49 19.47 15.62 -0.53
N PRO A 50 20.12 16.25 -1.54
CA PRO A 50 21.01 17.39 -1.31
C PRO A 50 20.28 18.72 -1.14
N TYR A 51 18.98 18.81 -1.46
CA TYR A 51 18.20 20.05 -1.44
C TYR A 51 17.02 19.95 -0.50
N GLY A 52 16.85 20.99 0.37
CA GLY A 52 15.79 21.04 1.36
C GLY A 52 14.39 20.98 0.77
N GLU A 53 14.19 21.58 -0.39
CA GLU A 53 12.91 21.55 -1.11
C GLU A 53 12.53 20.13 -1.52
N ILE A 54 13.48 19.33 -1.97
CA ILE A 54 13.23 17.93 -2.36
C ILE A 54 12.99 17.07 -1.13
N ILE A 55 13.70 17.30 -0.04
CA ILE A 55 13.43 16.65 1.25
C ILE A 55 11.99 16.94 1.69
N GLY A 56 11.53 18.19 1.54
CA GLY A 56 10.17 18.60 1.83
C GLY A 56 9.15 17.83 0.98
N ILE A 57 9.34 17.81 -0.34
CA ILE A 57 8.45 17.10 -1.27
C ILE A 57 8.38 15.60 -0.94
N LEU A 58 9.50 14.93 -0.76
CA LEU A 58 9.52 13.50 -0.41
C LEU A 58 8.89 13.21 0.95
N THR A 59 8.97 14.17 1.88
CA THR A 59 8.29 14.06 3.18
C THR A 59 6.78 14.18 3.00
N ASP A 60 6.31 15.16 2.25
CA ASP A 60 4.87 15.38 2.02
C ASP A 60 4.26 14.19 1.27
N VAL A 61 4.85 13.80 0.14
CA VAL A 61 4.36 12.66 -0.64
C VAL A 61 4.45 11.36 0.17
N GLY A 62 5.58 11.08 0.81
CA GLY A 62 5.75 9.85 1.58
C GLY A 62 4.79 9.72 2.76
N THR A 63 4.41 10.82 3.40
CA THR A 63 3.39 10.81 4.46
C THR A 63 1.97 10.69 3.90
N GLU A 64 1.71 11.23 2.72
CA GLU A 64 0.43 11.05 2.03
C GLU A 64 0.21 9.58 1.64
N GLU A 65 1.26 8.88 1.22
CA GLU A 65 1.17 7.43 0.91
C GLU A 65 0.79 6.57 2.13
N LEU A 66 1.07 7.01 3.34
CA LEU A 66 0.55 6.34 4.54
C LEU A 66 -0.97 6.43 4.63
N ALA A 67 -1.54 7.57 4.24
CA ALA A 67 -2.99 7.75 4.17
C ALA A 67 -3.61 6.90 3.03
N HIS A 68 -2.95 6.83 1.88
CA HIS A 68 -3.36 5.98 0.76
C HIS A 68 -3.35 4.50 1.18
N GLN A 69 -2.31 4.04 1.85
CA GLN A 69 -2.24 2.67 2.37
C GLN A 69 -3.42 2.35 3.29
N GLU A 70 -3.80 3.26 4.18
CA GLU A 70 -4.94 3.09 5.07
C GLU A 70 -6.25 2.96 4.27
N MET A 71 -6.43 3.79 3.24
CA MET A 71 -7.61 3.70 2.36
C MET A 71 -7.65 2.40 1.57
N ILE A 72 -6.54 1.97 0.98
CA ILE A 72 -6.44 0.70 0.25
C ILE A 72 -6.73 -0.49 1.16
N ALA A 73 -6.15 -0.51 2.35
CA ALA A 73 -6.44 -1.55 3.35
C ALA A 73 -7.93 -1.58 3.73
N SER A 74 -8.55 -0.41 3.89
CA SER A 74 -10.00 -0.29 4.14
C SER A 74 -10.84 -0.80 2.96
N ILE A 75 -10.42 -0.55 1.73
CA ILE A 75 -11.08 -1.08 0.52
C ILE A 75 -11.04 -2.61 0.52
N VAL A 76 -9.87 -3.20 0.71
CA VAL A 76 -9.71 -4.67 0.75
C VAL A 76 -10.58 -5.27 1.85
N TYR A 77 -10.54 -4.69 3.05
CA TYR A 77 -11.39 -5.13 4.17
C TYR A 77 -12.88 -5.06 3.82
N GLN A 78 -13.35 -3.95 3.26
CA GLN A 78 -14.76 -3.78 2.95
C GLN A 78 -15.22 -4.66 1.78
N LEU A 79 -14.33 -5.00 0.86
CA LEU A 79 -14.61 -5.92 -0.24
C LEU A 79 -14.69 -7.39 0.21
N THR A 80 -14.13 -7.73 1.37
CA THR A 80 -14.05 -9.11 1.85
C THR A 80 -14.80 -9.36 3.15
N ARG A 81 -15.32 -8.31 3.80
CA ARG A 81 -16.02 -8.44 5.07
C ARG A 81 -17.29 -9.29 4.94
N ASN A 82 -17.58 -10.06 5.99
CA ASN A 82 -18.80 -10.87 6.11
C ASN A 82 -18.98 -11.94 5.02
N LEU A 83 -17.92 -12.28 4.30
CA LEU A 83 -17.96 -13.41 3.40
C LEU A 83 -17.80 -14.72 4.17
N SER A 84 -18.51 -15.76 3.74
CA SER A 84 -18.31 -17.11 4.25
C SER A 84 -16.98 -17.68 3.79
N MET A 85 -16.45 -18.66 4.49
CA MET A 85 -15.23 -19.37 4.06
C MET A 85 -15.37 -19.99 2.67
N ASP A 86 -16.56 -20.50 2.34
CA ASP A 86 -16.83 -21.02 1.01
C ASP A 86 -16.69 -19.97 -0.09
N GLU A 87 -17.17 -18.76 0.14
CA GLU A 87 -17.03 -17.64 -0.79
C GLU A 87 -15.56 -17.22 -0.93
N ILE A 88 -14.84 -17.14 0.19
CA ILE A 88 -13.41 -16.82 0.21
C ILE A 88 -12.62 -17.85 -0.62
N VAL A 89 -12.80 -19.15 -0.35
CA VAL A 89 -12.11 -20.23 -1.07
C VAL A 89 -12.49 -20.27 -2.55
N LYS A 90 -13.79 -20.18 -2.87
CA LYS A 90 -14.25 -20.17 -4.26
C LYS A 90 -13.70 -19.01 -5.07
N SER A 91 -13.49 -17.86 -4.47
CA SER A 91 -12.89 -16.69 -5.12
C SER A 91 -11.37 -16.80 -5.25
N GLY A 92 -10.72 -17.71 -4.52
CA GLY A 92 -9.28 -17.81 -4.40
C GLY A 92 -8.65 -16.67 -3.60
N PHE A 93 -9.44 -16.01 -2.74
CA PHE A 93 -8.95 -14.96 -1.86
C PHE A 93 -8.26 -15.51 -0.60
N ASP A 94 -8.48 -16.78 -0.28
CA ASP A 94 -7.84 -17.50 0.82
C ASP A 94 -6.30 -17.48 0.75
N THR A 95 -5.73 -17.34 -0.45
CA THR A 95 -4.28 -17.22 -0.67
C THR A 95 -3.66 -15.98 0.00
N TYR A 96 -4.46 -14.98 0.35
CA TYR A 96 -3.99 -13.71 0.95
C TYR A 96 -4.14 -13.67 2.47
N PHE A 97 -4.78 -14.67 3.07
CA PHE A 97 -4.89 -14.75 4.52
C PHE A 97 -3.63 -15.37 5.13
N VAL A 98 -3.26 -14.83 6.30
CA VAL A 98 -2.31 -15.51 7.20
C VAL A 98 -3.05 -16.51 8.08
N ASP A 99 -2.33 -17.12 9.02
CA ASP A 99 -2.88 -18.03 10.02
C ASP A 99 -4.32 -17.72 10.43
N HIS A 100 -5.08 -18.76 10.64
CA HIS A 100 -6.48 -18.69 11.08
C HIS A 100 -7.46 -18.07 10.07
N THR A 101 -7.01 -17.75 8.87
CA THR A 101 -7.84 -17.16 7.79
C THR A 101 -8.58 -15.88 8.20
N ALA A 102 -8.05 -15.15 9.19
CA ALA A 102 -8.69 -13.96 9.76
C ALA A 102 -7.98 -12.65 9.42
N GLY A 103 -6.68 -12.68 9.17
CA GLY A 103 -5.87 -11.52 8.84
C GLY A 103 -5.42 -11.52 7.39
N ILE A 104 -5.58 -10.39 6.70
CA ILE A 104 -5.09 -10.23 5.33
C ILE A 104 -3.63 -9.78 5.38
N TYR A 105 -2.76 -10.53 4.71
CA TYR A 105 -1.34 -10.25 4.68
C TYR A 105 -0.98 -9.27 3.55
N PRO A 106 -0.08 -8.31 3.77
CA PRO A 106 0.32 -7.36 2.73
C PRO A 106 1.19 -8.06 1.69
N VAL A 107 0.54 -8.60 0.66
CA VAL A 107 1.17 -9.28 -0.47
C VAL A 107 0.71 -8.64 -1.77
N SER A 108 1.42 -8.91 -2.87
CA SER A 108 0.95 -8.53 -4.21
C SER A 108 -0.25 -9.37 -4.64
N ALA A 109 -0.93 -8.98 -5.73
CA ALA A 109 -2.00 -9.78 -6.31
C ALA A 109 -1.54 -11.18 -6.76
N ALA A 110 -0.26 -11.37 -7.03
CA ALA A 110 0.35 -12.67 -7.31
C ALA A 110 0.65 -13.50 -6.05
N GLY A 111 0.31 -12.99 -4.85
CA GLY A 111 0.57 -13.68 -3.59
C GLY A 111 2.01 -13.59 -3.09
N VAL A 112 2.82 -12.70 -3.67
CA VAL A 112 4.21 -12.52 -3.23
C VAL A 112 4.24 -11.57 -2.03
N PRO A 113 4.76 -11.99 -0.87
CA PRO A 113 4.84 -11.14 0.32
C PRO A 113 5.65 -9.87 0.07
N PHE A 114 5.23 -8.77 0.70
CA PHE A 114 6.00 -7.54 0.66
C PHE A 114 7.41 -7.76 1.23
N THR A 115 8.38 -7.17 0.59
CA THR A 115 9.79 -7.25 1.02
C THR A 115 10.47 -5.89 0.87
N ALA A 116 11.35 -5.56 1.82
CA ALA A 116 12.16 -4.36 1.75
C ALA A 116 13.10 -4.31 0.52
N SER A 117 13.35 -5.46 -0.13
CA SER A 117 14.13 -5.50 -1.37
C SER A 117 13.47 -4.79 -2.55
N TYR A 118 12.17 -4.47 -2.46
CA TYR A 118 11.47 -3.65 -3.44
C TYR A 118 11.81 -2.16 -3.35
N LEU A 119 12.38 -1.73 -2.23
CA LEU A 119 12.62 -0.31 -1.98
C LEU A 119 13.85 0.17 -2.74
N GLY A 120 13.61 1.05 -3.71
CA GLY A 120 14.68 1.66 -4.49
C GLY A 120 15.25 2.90 -3.79
N VAL A 121 15.97 2.71 -2.69
CA VAL A 121 16.67 3.80 -2.01
C VAL A 121 18.13 3.77 -2.45
N LYS A 122 18.49 4.57 -3.46
CA LYS A 122 19.81 4.54 -4.09
C LYS A 122 20.78 5.55 -3.51
N GLY A 123 20.28 6.62 -2.87
CA GLY A 123 21.11 7.74 -2.45
C GLY A 123 21.56 8.61 -3.61
N ASP A 124 20.94 8.49 -4.76
CA ASP A 124 21.19 9.27 -5.97
C ASP A 124 19.94 10.08 -6.31
N LEU A 125 20.13 11.40 -6.47
CA LEU A 125 19.04 12.34 -6.69
C LEU A 125 18.16 11.97 -7.88
N PHE A 126 18.78 11.67 -9.01
CA PHE A 126 18.04 11.41 -10.25
C PHE A 126 17.38 10.04 -10.24
N ALA A 127 18.07 9.02 -9.73
CA ALA A 127 17.51 7.67 -9.62
C ALA A 127 16.30 7.66 -8.68
N ASP A 128 16.42 8.27 -7.51
CA ASP A 128 15.35 8.28 -6.50
C ASP A 128 14.15 9.12 -6.94
N LEU A 129 14.37 10.30 -7.55
CA LEU A 129 13.26 11.11 -8.11
C LEU A 129 12.62 10.47 -9.35
N ASN A 130 13.35 9.70 -10.12
CA ASN A 130 12.78 8.99 -11.26
C ASN A 130 11.79 7.89 -10.78
N GLU A 131 12.07 7.23 -9.68
CA GLU A 131 11.12 6.28 -9.07
C GLU A 131 9.84 6.96 -8.60
N LEU A 132 9.94 8.13 -7.97
CA LEU A 132 8.78 8.94 -7.61
C LEU A 132 7.92 9.26 -8.84
N SER A 133 8.53 9.71 -9.92
CA SER A 133 7.86 10.04 -11.18
C SER A 133 7.16 8.81 -11.79
N LEU A 134 7.81 7.65 -11.81
CA LEU A 134 7.26 6.44 -12.42
C LEU A 134 6.03 5.89 -11.68
N ILE A 135 5.95 6.10 -10.38
CA ILE A 135 4.81 5.61 -9.57
C ILE A 135 3.62 6.56 -9.67
N HIS A 136 3.86 7.87 -9.85
CA HIS A 136 2.82 8.90 -9.83
C HIS A 136 2.41 9.46 -11.20
N ILE A 137 2.88 8.92 -12.30
CA ILE A 137 2.47 9.35 -13.66
C ILE A 137 1.32 8.51 -14.20
#